data_a83cf0f019991c352cf2b29799482353
#
_entry.id   a83cf0f019991c352cf2b29799482353
#
_cell.length_a   1.000
_cell.length_b   1.000
_cell.length_c   1.000
_cell.angle_alpha   90.00
_cell.angle_beta   90.00
_cell.angle_gamma   90.00
#
_symmetry.space_group_name_H-M   'P 1'
#
loop_
_entity.id
_entity.type
_entity.pdbx_description
1 polymer ?
#
loop_
_entity_poly.entity_id
_entity_poly.type
_entity_poly.pdbx_seq_one_letter_code
_entity_poly.pdbx_strand_id
1 'polypeptide(L)'
;VGKSTLIRRLAALYPGPVSGFVTKRLTTADGEGMFPIYIHPAAQPEDRRQYGPENLAGRCDSRRSARYTPVFDEWGPRLLAGPGLLVMDELGFLERDASRFQAAVLAALRGPQPVLAAVKNRDDPFLRAVRSVPGVRVLYITRDNREGLYRALARELDRVHPAE
;
A
#
# COMPACT_ATOMS: atom_id res chain seq x y z
N VAL A 1 -1.17 -13.80 -3.37
CA VAL A 1 -2.40 -13.63 -4.15
C VAL A 1 -3.53 -13.18 -3.24
N GLY A 2 -4.23 -12.08 -3.61
CA GLY A 2 -5.43 -11.61 -2.89
C GLY A 2 -5.20 -10.54 -1.81
N LYS A 3 -3.98 -10.07 -1.57
CA LYS A 3 -3.68 -8.99 -0.60
C LYS A 3 -4.47 -7.71 -0.91
N SER A 4 -4.32 -7.18 -2.11
CA SER A 4 -4.99 -5.94 -2.53
C SER A 4 -6.51 -6.05 -2.48
N THR A 5 -7.05 -7.20 -2.86
CA THR A 5 -8.50 -7.46 -2.77
C THR A 5 -8.97 -7.46 -1.31
N LEU A 6 -8.21 -8.07 -0.42
CA LEU A 6 -8.53 -8.09 1.01
C LEU A 6 -8.50 -6.68 1.60
N ILE A 7 -7.44 -5.91 1.33
CA ILE A 7 -7.31 -4.52 1.82
C ILE A 7 -8.45 -3.65 1.31
N ARG A 8 -8.77 -3.73 0.02
CA ARG A 8 -9.88 -2.95 -0.57
C ARG A 8 -11.22 -3.28 0.07
N ARG A 9 -11.51 -4.55 0.31
CA ARG A 9 -12.74 -4.98 1.00
C ARG A 9 -12.80 -4.46 2.43
N LEU A 10 -11.70 -4.52 3.16
CA LEU A 10 -11.62 -4.04 4.54
C LEU A 10 -11.73 -2.51 4.61
N ALA A 11 -11.02 -1.79 3.74
CA ALA A 11 -11.10 -0.32 3.69
C ALA A 11 -12.52 0.17 3.38
N ALA A 12 -13.28 -0.55 2.56
CA ALA A 12 -14.67 -0.23 2.25
C ALA A 12 -15.61 -0.38 3.46
N LEU A 13 -15.25 -1.17 4.47
CA LEU A 13 -16.01 -1.32 5.71
C LEU A 13 -15.68 -0.25 6.75
N TYR A 14 -14.54 0.43 6.61
CA TYR A 14 -14.12 1.40 7.61
C TYR A 14 -15.04 2.63 7.57
N PRO A 15 -15.67 3.01 8.69
CA PRO A 15 -16.68 4.08 8.70
C PRO A 15 -16.08 5.48 8.66
N GLY A 16 -14.80 5.62 8.99
CA GLY A 16 -14.08 6.88 8.96
C GLY A 16 -13.36 7.17 7.64
N PRO A 17 -12.59 8.26 7.58
CA PRO A 17 -11.79 8.59 6.40
C PRO A 17 -10.70 7.55 6.15
N VAL A 18 -10.37 7.33 4.88
CA VAL A 18 -9.28 6.46 4.44
C VAL A 18 -8.24 7.33 3.75
N SER A 19 -6.98 7.13 4.11
CA SER A 19 -5.83 7.80 3.53
C SER A 19 -4.76 6.78 3.11
N GLY A 20 -3.60 7.25 2.68
CA GLY A 20 -2.54 6.39 2.20
C GLY A 20 -2.54 6.26 0.69
N PHE A 21 -1.94 5.20 0.19
CA PHE A 21 -1.71 5.01 -1.23
C PHE A 21 -2.03 3.60 -1.71
N VAL A 22 -2.28 3.50 -3.00
CA VAL A 22 -2.28 2.26 -3.77
C VAL A 22 -1.34 2.41 -4.96
N THR A 23 -0.72 1.32 -5.39
CA THR A 23 0.02 1.26 -6.64
C THR A 23 -0.72 0.38 -7.65
N LYS A 24 -0.76 0.82 -8.90
CA LYS A 24 -1.43 0.10 -9.99
C LYS A 24 -0.46 -0.15 -11.13
N ARG A 25 -0.19 -1.43 -11.40
CA ARG A 25 0.49 -1.84 -12.62
C ARG A 25 -0.51 -1.96 -13.75
N LEU A 26 -0.26 -1.30 -14.87
CA LEU A 26 -1.09 -1.44 -16.05
C LEU A 26 -0.85 -2.78 -16.74
N THR A 27 -1.86 -3.26 -17.45
CA THR A 27 -1.81 -4.52 -18.22
C THR A 27 -1.37 -4.33 -19.65
N THR A 28 -1.30 -3.08 -20.11
CA THR A 28 -0.78 -2.70 -21.43
C THR A 28 0.66 -2.23 -21.30
N ALA A 29 1.55 -2.84 -22.05
CA ALA A 29 2.95 -2.42 -22.10
C ALA A 29 3.09 -1.09 -22.84
N ASP A 30 4.11 -0.33 -22.45
CA ASP A 30 4.52 0.87 -23.15
C ASP A 30 5.33 0.57 -24.43
N GLY A 31 5.83 1.61 -25.11
CA GLY A 31 6.60 1.50 -26.35
C GLY A 31 7.91 0.71 -26.22
N GLU A 32 8.38 0.44 -25.01
CA GLU A 32 9.59 -0.35 -24.74
C GLU A 32 9.26 -1.77 -24.21
N GLY A 33 7.99 -2.14 -24.20
CA GLY A 33 7.52 -3.44 -23.73
C GLY A 33 7.50 -3.61 -22.22
N MET A 34 7.58 -2.49 -21.47
CA MET A 34 7.50 -2.51 -20.01
C MET A 34 6.12 -2.07 -19.54
N PHE A 35 5.69 -2.61 -18.40
CA PHE A 35 4.39 -2.29 -17.82
C PHE A 35 4.54 -1.16 -16.80
N PRO A 36 3.90 0.00 -17.05
CA PRO A 36 3.94 1.12 -16.13
C PRO A 36 3.25 0.81 -14.80
N ILE A 37 3.75 1.39 -13.72
CA ILE A 37 3.21 1.29 -12.37
C ILE A 37 3.00 2.71 -11.84
N TYR A 38 1.77 3.01 -11.43
CA TYR A 38 1.38 4.33 -10.94
C TYR A 38 1.00 4.29 -9.47
N ILE A 39 1.28 5.39 -8.76
CA ILE A 39 0.83 5.60 -7.38
C ILE A 39 -0.41 6.50 -7.37
N HIS A 40 -1.38 6.17 -6.53
CA HIS A 40 -2.64 6.91 -6.37
C HIS A 40 -3.01 7.06 -4.90
N PRO A 41 -3.76 8.11 -4.54
CA PRO A 41 -4.42 8.16 -3.24
C PRO A 41 -5.33 6.94 -3.04
N ALA A 42 -5.25 6.29 -1.88
CA ALA A 42 -6.08 5.13 -1.58
C ALA A 42 -7.59 5.47 -1.55
N ALA A 43 -7.92 6.69 -1.12
CA ALA A 43 -9.31 7.17 -1.08
C ALA A 43 -9.89 7.50 -2.46
N GLN A 44 -9.07 7.62 -3.49
CA GLN A 44 -9.54 7.99 -4.82
C GLN A 44 -10.22 6.80 -5.52
N PRO A 45 -11.47 6.94 -5.98
CA PRO A 45 -12.13 5.91 -6.77
C PRO A 45 -11.34 5.55 -8.03
N GLU A 46 -11.38 4.28 -8.41
CA GLU A 46 -10.57 3.75 -9.51
C GLU A 46 -10.90 4.44 -10.86
N ASP A 47 -12.16 4.78 -11.08
CA ASP A 47 -12.65 5.48 -12.29
C ASP A 47 -12.22 6.96 -12.37
N ARG A 48 -11.71 7.53 -11.27
CA ARG A 48 -11.21 8.91 -11.21
C ARG A 48 -9.70 9.01 -11.17
N ARG A 49 -9.01 7.89 -11.20
CA ARG A 49 -7.53 7.86 -11.17
C ARG A 49 -6.94 8.40 -12.45
N GLN A 50 -5.92 9.23 -12.30
CA GLN A 50 -5.15 9.78 -13.41
C GLN A 50 -3.82 9.03 -13.55
N TYR A 51 -3.32 8.96 -14.78
CA TYR A 51 -2.12 8.25 -15.14
C TYR A 51 -1.23 9.19 -15.95
N GLY A 52 -0.29 9.82 -15.29
CA GLY A 52 0.60 10.80 -15.86
C GLY A 52 2.05 10.66 -15.37
N PRO A 53 2.99 11.42 -15.93
CA PRO A 53 4.39 11.34 -15.52
C PRO A 53 4.61 11.72 -14.05
N GLU A 54 3.73 12.55 -13.48
CA GLU A 54 3.82 13.02 -12.10
C GLU A 54 3.60 11.92 -11.07
N ASN A 55 2.83 10.88 -11.41
CA ASN A 55 2.56 9.75 -10.52
C ASN A 55 3.03 8.39 -11.06
N LEU A 56 3.86 8.41 -12.09
CA LEU A 56 4.52 7.21 -12.61
C LEU A 56 5.63 6.78 -11.63
N ALA A 57 5.36 5.74 -10.84
CA ALA A 57 6.24 5.27 -9.79
C ALA A 57 7.32 4.30 -10.27
N GLY A 58 7.09 3.65 -11.40
CA GLY A 58 8.04 2.72 -11.97
C GLY A 58 7.52 2.00 -13.20
N ARG A 59 8.35 1.13 -13.74
CA ARG A 59 8.04 0.29 -14.90
C ARG A 59 8.70 -1.07 -14.70
N CYS A 60 8.09 -2.14 -15.12
CA CYS A 60 8.70 -3.47 -15.03
C CYS A 60 8.24 -4.41 -16.14
N ASP A 61 9.08 -5.37 -16.46
CA ASP A 61 8.72 -6.60 -17.18
C ASP A 61 9.23 -7.83 -16.40
N SER A 62 9.35 -8.96 -17.05
CA SER A 62 9.82 -10.19 -16.41
C SER A 62 11.32 -10.17 -16.04
N ARG A 63 12.10 -9.26 -16.62
CA ARG A 63 13.56 -9.19 -16.49
C ARG A 63 14.08 -7.84 -16.03
N ARG A 64 13.35 -6.75 -16.30
CA ARG A 64 13.80 -5.36 -16.08
C ARG A 64 12.84 -4.64 -15.14
N SER A 65 13.38 -3.72 -14.37
CA SER A 65 12.58 -2.76 -13.59
C SER A 65 13.26 -1.40 -13.60
N ALA A 66 12.47 -0.36 -13.73
CA ALA A 66 12.87 1.03 -13.51
C ALA A 66 12.06 1.58 -12.34
N ARG A 67 12.72 2.35 -11.47
CA ARG A 67 12.13 2.95 -10.28
C ARG A 67 12.26 4.46 -10.37
N TYR A 68 11.19 5.16 -10.06
CA TYR A 68 11.17 6.63 -10.04
C TYR A 68 11.06 7.09 -8.59
N THR A 69 12.18 7.00 -7.88
CA THR A 69 12.34 7.33 -6.46
C THR A 69 11.75 8.69 -6.06
N PRO A 70 11.94 9.79 -6.82
CA PRO A 70 11.35 11.07 -6.48
C PRO A 70 9.82 11.05 -6.37
N VAL A 71 9.16 10.23 -7.18
CA VAL A 71 7.68 10.08 -7.12
C VAL A 71 7.26 9.49 -5.79
N PHE A 72 7.93 8.44 -5.33
CA PHE A 72 7.66 7.88 -3.99
C PHE A 72 7.95 8.88 -2.88
N ASP A 73 9.08 9.58 -2.93
CA ASP A 73 9.50 10.54 -1.92
C ASP A 73 8.59 11.77 -1.85
N GLU A 74 7.93 12.12 -2.93
CA GLU A 74 6.96 13.22 -2.96
C GLU A 74 5.56 12.76 -2.53
N TRP A 75 5.04 11.72 -3.18
CA TRP A 75 3.65 11.28 -2.98
C TRP A 75 3.44 10.55 -1.66
N GLY A 76 4.39 9.71 -1.27
CA GLY A 76 4.27 8.87 -0.08
C GLY A 76 4.03 9.66 1.21
N PRO A 77 4.94 10.56 1.61
CA PRO A 77 4.75 11.36 2.82
C PRO A 77 3.45 12.16 2.82
N ARG A 78 3.09 12.74 1.68
CA ARG A 78 1.86 13.51 1.51
C ARG A 78 0.60 12.65 1.71
N LEU A 79 0.56 11.48 1.09
CA LEU A 79 -0.59 10.58 1.19
C LEU A 79 -0.72 9.92 2.56
N LEU A 80 0.40 9.67 3.24
CA LEU A 80 0.41 9.10 4.59
C LEU A 80 0.12 10.12 5.70
N ALA A 81 0.08 11.41 5.39
CA ALA A 81 -0.27 12.46 6.35
C ALA A 81 -1.78 12.63 6.56
N GLY A 82 -2.62 11.94 5.82
CA GLY A 82 -4.08 12.04 5.92
C GLY A 82 -4.66 11.35 7.15
N PRO A 83 -5.92 11.65 7.49
CA PRO A 83 -6.59 11.11 8.66
C PRO A 83 -7.13 9.69 8.46
N GLY A 84 -7.53 9.05 9.56
CA GLY A 84 -8.27 7.81 9.59
C GLY A 84 -7.43 6.57 9.35
N LEU A 85 -7.99 5.61 8.62
CA LEU A 85 -7.31 4.38 8.25
C LEU A 85 -6.26 4.66 7.17
N LEU A 86 -5.01 4.29 7.44
CA LEU A 86 -3.94 4.36 6.45
C LEU A 86 -3.85 3.05 5.67
N VAL A 87 -3.96 3.13 4.36
CA VAL A 87 -3.78 2.01 3.43
C VAL A 87 -2.44 2.15 2.72
N MET A 88 -1.67 1.07 2.69
CA MET A 88 -0.39 0.97 1.97
C MET A 88 -0.42 -0.27 1.06
N ASP A 89 -0.78 -0.09 -0.19
CA ASP A 89 -0.94 -1.22 -1.11
C ASP A 89 -0.16 -0.98 -2.42
N GLU A 90 1.02 -1.43 -2.56
CA GLU A 90 1.75 -2.44 -1.79
C GLU A 90 3.15 -1.93 -1.47
N LEU A 91 3.73 -2.36 -0.35
CA LEU A 91 5.14 -2.16 -0.03
C LEU A 91 5.97 -3.27 -0.67
N GLY A 92 6.96 -2.93 -1.49
CA GLY A 92 7.75 -3.87 -2.28
C GLY A 92 9.17 -3.41 -2.51
N PHE A 93 9.67 -3.61 -3.73
CA PHE A 93 11.04 -3.26 -4.10
C PHE A 93 11.16 -1.91 -4.82
N LEU A 94 10.05 -1.34 -5.29
CA LEU A 94 10.08 -0.07 -6.02
C LEU A 94 10.52 1.10 -5.13
N GLU A 95 10.21 1.03 -3.84
CA GLU A 95 10.52 2.04 -2.82
C GLU A 95 11.94 1.91 -2.24
N ARG A 96 12.74 0.98 -2.76
CA ARG A 96 14.02 0.58 -2.16
C ARG A 96 14.98 1.74 -1.88
N ASP A 97 15.01 2.72 -2.76
CA ASP A 97 15.93 3.86 -2.67
C ASP A 97 15.23 5.15 -2.22
N ALA A 98 13.93 5.08 -1.92
CA ALA A 98 13.10 6.22 -1.52
C ALA A 98 13.17 6.43 0.00
N SER A 99 14.21 7.09 0.49
CA SER A 99 14.47 7.23 1.93
C SER A 99 13.40 8.05 2.66
N ARG A 100 12.87 9.10 2.06
CA ARG A 100 11.79 9.92 2.63
C ARG A 100 10.49 9.14 2.71
N PHE A 101 10.17 8.39 1.67
CA PHE A 101 9.02 7.48 1.65
C PHE A 101 9.14 6.43 2.75
N GLN A 102 10.29 5.76 2.85
CA GLN A 102 10.53 4.74 3.86
C GLN A 102 10.40 5.29 5.27
N ALA A 103 10.96 6.47 5.54
CA ALA A 103 10.83 7.14 6.83
C ALA A 103 9.37 7.46 7.17
N ALA A 104 8.58 7.94 6.21
CA ALA A 104 7.16 8.22 6.38
C ALA A 104 6.35 6.95 6.69
N VAL A 105 6.63 5.83 6.00
CA VAL A 105 6.00 4.54 6.28
C VAL A 105 6.28 4.06 7.70
N LEU A 106 7.54 4.09 8.11
CA LEU A 106 7.93 3.65 9.47
C LEU A 106 7.33 4.56 10.55
N ALA A 107 7.28 5.87 10.32
CA ALA A 107 6.62 6.82 11.23
C ALA A 107 5.12 6.53 11.35
N ALA A 108 4.44 6.26 10.24
CA ALA A 108 3.01 5.91 10.23
C ALA A 108 2.74 4.62 11.01
N LEU A 109 3.58 3.60 10.85
CA LEU A 109 3.46 2.33 11.58
C LEU A 109 3.68 2.47 13.09
N ARG A 110 4.46 3.46 13.52
CA ARG A 110 4.69 3.78 14.94
C ARG A 110 3.64 4.73 15.51
N GLY A 111 2.84 5.34 14.66
CA GLY A 111 1.81 6.30 15.04
C GLY A 111 0.53 5.64 15.56
N PRO A 112 -0.45 6.46 15.98
CA PRO A 112 -1.69 5.97 16.59
C PRO A 112 -2.75 5.52 15.58
N GLN A 113 -2.61 5.86 14.31
CA GLN A 113 -3.61 5.52 13.30
C GLN A 113 -3.63 4.02 12.97
N PRO A 114 -4.80 3.43 12.72
CA PRO A 114 -4.87 2.07 12.20
C PRO A 114 -4.26 2.02 10.78
N VAL A 115 -3.51 0.96 10.50
CA VAL A 115 -2.81 0.76 9.22
C VAL A 115 -3.15 -0.62 8.67
N LEU A 116 -3.49 -0.66 7.40
CA LEU A 116 -3.57 -1.88 6.59
C LEU A 116 -2.53 -1.81 5.49
N ALA A 117 -1.54 -2.69 5.53
CA ALA A 117 -0.48 -2.72 4.54
C ALA A 117 -0.39 -4.08 3.85
N ALA A 118 -0.33 -4.08 2.52
CA ALA A 118 0.12 -5.22 1.75
C ALA A 118 1.64 -5.15 1.63
N VAL A 119 2.32 -6.20 2.04
CA VAL A 119 3.79 -6.26 2.02
C VAL A 119 4.23 -7.45 1.20
N LYS A 120 5.14 -7.25 0.26
CA LYS A 120 5.74 -8.36 -0.48
C LYS A 120 6.56 -9.25 0.46
N ASN A 121 6.39 -10.55 0.29
CA ASN A 121 7.18 -11.53 1.03
C ASN A 121 8.55 -11.68 0.37
N ARG A 122 9.45 -10.73 0.66
CA ARG A 122 10.83 -10.70 0.15
C ARG A 122 11.78 -10.34 1.27
N ASP A 123 13.01 -10.81 1.17
CA ASP A 123 14.09 -10.41 2.05
C ASP A 123 14.70 -9.10 1.55
N ASP A 124 14.27 -8.01 2.15
CA ASP A 124 14.69 -6.65 1.85
C ASP A 124 14.84 -5.88 3.17
N PRO A 125 15.89 -5.07 3.36
CA PRO A 125 16.10 -4.37 4.61
C PRO A 125 14.93 -3.47 5.04
N PHE A 126 14.31 -2.75 4.10
CA PHE A 126 13.14 -1.93 4.39
C PHE A 126 11.94 -2.78 4.82
N LEU A 127 11.64 -3.84 4.08
CA LEU A 127 10.51 -4.72 4.40
C LEU A 127 10.73 -5.47 5.72
N ARG A 128 11.97 -5.80 6.07
CA ARG A 128 12.29 -6.32 7.41
C ARG A 128 12.03 -5.29 8.49
N ALA A 129 12.44 -4.05 8.28
CA ALA A 129 12.17 -2.96 9.22
C ALA A 129 10.66 -2.74 9.42
N VAL A 130 9.87 -2.75 8.36
CA VAL A 130 8.40 -2.66 8.41
C VAL A 130 7.81 -3.76 9.29
N ARG A 131 8.20 -5.00 9.05
CA ARG A 131 7.71 -6.15 9.82
C ARG A 131 8.15 -6.16 11.28
N SER A 132 9.23 -5.45 11.60
CA SER A 132 9.83 -5.41 12.94
C SER A 132 9.37 -4.23 13.80
N VAL A 133 8.56 -3.32 13.28
CA VAL A 133 8.01 -2.21 14.08
C VAL A 133 7.15 -2.78 15.20
N PRO A 134 7.39 -2.39 16.48
CA PRO A 134 6.55 -2.84 17.59
C PRO A 134 5.07 -2.55 17.37
N GLY A 135 4.20 -3.53 17.64
CA GLY A 135 2.76 -3.44 17.41
C GLY A 135 2.31 -3.84 16.00
N VAL A 136 3.21 -4.01 15.06
CA VAL A 136 2.87 -4.57 13.74
C VAL A 136 2.62 -6.07 13.85
N ARG A 137 1.47 -6.49 13.34
CA ARG A 137 1.12 -7.90 13.22
C ARG A 137 1.22 -8.33 11.76
N VAL A 138 2.07 -9.33 11.49
CA VAL A 138 2.26 -9.89 10.16
C VAL A 138 1.35 -11.08 9.97
N LEU A 139 0.53 -11.04 8.92
CA LEU A 139 -0.39 -12.11 8.55
C LEU A 139 -0.05 -12.62 7.16
N TYR A 140 0.06 -13.92 6.99
CA TYR A 140 0.30 -14.53 5.69
C TYR A 140 -1.02 -14.96 5.06
N ILE A 141 -1.35 -14.36 3.92
CA ILE A 141 -2.58 -14.67 3.19
C ILE A 141 -2.36 -15.83 2.22
N THR A 142 -3.27 -16.79 2.25
CA THR A 142 -3.35 -17.92 1.33
C THR A 142 -4.74 -17.97 0.69
N ARG A 143 -4.93 -18.86 -0.29
CA ARG A 143 -6.26 -19.10 -0.87
C ARG A 143 -7.25 -19.61 0.17
N ASP A 144 -6.79 -20.44 1.09
CA ASP A 144 -7.65 -21.13 2.06
C ASP A 144 -8.03 -20.23 3.24
N ASN A 145 -7.16 -19.30 3.65
CA ASN A 145 -7.40 -18.47 4.83
C ASN A 145 -8.00 -17.09 4.55
N ARG A 146 -8.13 -16.67 3.28
CA ARG A 146 -8.57 -15.30 2.91
C ARG A 146 -9.86 -14.86 3.56
N GLU A 147 -10.88 -15.70 3.52
CA GLU A 147 -12.20 -15.36 4.08
C GLU A 147 -12.18 -15.35 5.61
N GLY A 148 -11.42 -16.24 6.23
CA GLY A 148 -11.21 -16.25 7.67
C GLY A 148 -10.49 -14.98 8.13
N LEU A 149 -9.43 -14.58 7.44
CA LEU A 149 -8.71 -13.33 7.71
C LEU A 149 -9.62 -12.10 7.51
N TYR A 150 -10.40 -12.06 6.45
CA TYR A 150 -11.35 -10.97 6.20
C TYR A 150 -12.30 -10.80 7.38
N ARG A 151 -12.95 -11.87 7.83
CA ARG A 151 -13.90 -11.82 8.95
C ARG A 151 -13.24 -11.38 10.25
N ALA A 152 -12.05 -11.89 10.54
CA ALA A 152 -11.31 -11.54 11.75
C ALA A 152 -10.91 -10.04 11.75
N LEU A 153 -10.35 -9.57 10.65
CA LEU A 153 -9.90 -8.18 10.51
C LEU A 153 -11.07 -7.19 10.43
N ALA A 154 -12.21 -7.58 9.82
CA ALA A 154 -13.42 -6.76 9.81
C ALA A 154 -13.91 -6.48 11.25
N ARG A 155 -13.92 -7.49 12.11
CA ARG A 155 -14.29 -7.32 13.54
C ARG A 155 -13.31 -6.43 14.30
N GLU A 156 -12.04 -6.47 13.94
CA GLU A 156 -11.03 -5.59 14.56
C GLU A 156 -11.20 -4.15 14.13
N LEU A 157 -11.51 -3.88 12.86
CA LEU A 157 -11.79 -2.53 12.38
C LEU A 157 -12.98 -1.89 13.08
N ASP A 158 -14.04 -2.67 13.35
CA ASP A 158 -15.19 -2.20 14.12
C ASP A 158 -14.80 -1.75 15.54
N ARG A 159 -13.79 -2.37 16.14
CA ARG A 159 -13.32 -2.03 17.49
C ARG A 159 -12.44 -0.80 17.53
N VAL A 160 -11.65 -0.54 16.47
CA VAL A 160 -10.77 0.64 16.40
C VAL A 160 -11.52 1.90 16.00
N HIS A 161 -12.73 1.77 15.48
CA HIS A 161 -13.66 2.87 15.25
C HIS A 161 -15.03 2.47 15.79
N PRO A 162 -15.22 2.51 17.13
CA PRO A 162 -16.52 2.24 17.69
C PRO A 162 -17.52 3.26 17.12
N ALA A 163 -18.66 2.75 16.65
CA ALA A 163 -19.77 3.61 16.26
C ALA A 163 -20.13 4.50 17.46
N GLU A 164 -20.19 5.83 17.24
CA GLU A 164 -20.68 6.77 18.22
C GLU A 164 -22.17 6.51 18.51
#